data_2c110108cb392301daeb55f89ffab51c
#
_entry.id   2c110108cb392301daeb55f89ffab51c
#
_cell.length_a   1.000
_cell.length_b   1.000
_cell.length_c   1.000
_cell.angle_alpha   90.00
_cell.angle_beta   90.00
_cell.angle_gamma   90.00
#
_symmetry.space_group_name_H-M   'P 1'
#
loop_
_entity.id
_entity.type
_entity.pdbx_description
1 polymer ?
#
loop_
_entity_poly.entity_id
_entity_poly.type
_entity_poly.pdbx_seq_one_letter_code
_entity_poly.pdbx_strand_id
1 'polypeptide(L)'
;MATIRLNKSHDNGERFAFTANGFESTNLSLAVLLKLAYGVEEDQIVGLPGWARSERFDIKAKAVGVDLGKLSTVQRKHMIRPLLADRFQLRFHEVQKNVPAYVLVVAKNGPKLQPSKPDGPGPLRDHENTLRMMGENQGGKSGKIRTD
;
A
#
# COMPACT_ATOMS: atom_id res chain seq x y z
N MET A 1 0.32 15.82 -14.54
CA MET A 1 1.80 15.85 -14.80
C MET A 1 2.49 14.90 -13.81
N ALA A 2 3.41 14.05 -14.28
CA ALA A 2 4.10 13.10 -13.40
C ALA A 2 5.59 13.07 -13.70
N THR A 3 6.40 12.99 -12.63
CA THR A 3 7.85 12.79 -12.68
C THR A 3 8.17 11.46 -12.04
N ILE A 4 8.99 10.65 -12.71
CA ILE A 4 9.51 9.37 -12.20
C ILE A 4 11.03 9.42 -12.31
N ARG A 5 11.71 9.05 -11.25
CA ARG A 5 13.17 8.97 -11.19
C ARG A 5 13.60 7.65 -10.58
N LEU A 6 14.66 7.06 -11.12
CA LEU A 6 15.29 5.92 -10.49
C LEU A 6 15.90 6.36 -9.15
N ASN A 7 15.50 5.69 -8.08
CA ASN A 7 16.08 5.94 -6.76
C ASN A 7 17.44 5.26 -6.66
N LYS A 8 18.47 6.04 -6.38
CA LYS A 8 19.86 5.59 -6.21
C LYS A 8 20.31 5.70 -4.75
N SER A 9 19.39 6.04 -3.84
CA SER A 9 19.71 6.08 -2.42
C SER A 9 19.87 4.66 -1.87
N HIS A 10 20.71 4.50 -0.87
CA HIS A 10 20.85 3.25 -0.12
C HIS A 10 19.88 3.19 1.07
N ASP A 11 18.92 4.12 1.12
CA ASP A 11 17.87 4.09 2.14
C ASP A 11 16.84 3.00 1.80
N ASN A 12 16.57 2.12 2.75
CA ASN A 12 15.61 1.02 2.58
C ASN A 12 14.16 1.40 2.94
N GLY A 13 13.90 2.68 3.27
CA GLY A 13 12.59 3.15 3.65
C GLY A 13 11.64 3.30 2.45
N GLU A 14 10.69 2.39 2.29
CA GLU A 14 9.60 2.53 1.31
C GLU A 14 8.52 3.45 1.86
N ARG A 15 8.14 4.47 1.07
CA ARG A 15 7.11 5.44 1.47
C ARG A 15 6.20 5.75 0.30
N PHE A 16 4.91 5.92 0.60
CA PHE A 16 3.96 6.50 -0.35
C PHE A 16 2.90 7.30 0.39
N ALA A 17 2.38 8.33 -0.28
CA ALA A 17 1.31 9.15 0.25
C ALA A 17 0.41 9.67 -0.88
N PHE A 18 -0.88 9.77 -0.61
CA PHE A 18 -1.79 10.57 -1.40
C PHE A 18 -1.85 11.96 -0.79
N THR A 19 -1.45 12.95 -1.55
CA THR A 19 -1.55 14.37 -1.19
C THR A 19 -2.93 14.92 -1.59
N ALA A 20 -3.25 16.15 -1.22
CA ALA A 20 -4.52 16.77 -1.58
C ALA A 20 -4.80 16.76 -3.11
N ASN A 21 -3.76 16.80 -3.92
CA ASN A 21 -3.85 16.90 -5.37
C ASN A 21 -2.93 15.94 -6.14
N GLY A 22 -2.47 14.87 -5.50
CA GLY A 22 -1.55 13.96 -6.19
C GLY A 22 -1.17 12.70 -5.40
N PHE A 23 -0.14 12.05 -5.92
CA PHE A 23 0.49 10.87 -5.36
C PHE A 23 1.99 11.09 -5.31
N GLU A 24 2.60 10.77 -4.18
CA GLU A 24 4.04 10.78 -4.01
C GLU A 24 4.50 9.44 -3.46
N SER A 25 5.61 8.95 -3.99
CA SER A 25 6.28 7.78 -3.45
C SER A 25 7.79 7.92 -3.50
N THR A 26 8.45 7.27 -2.56
CA THR A 26 9.91 7.20 -2.46
C THR A 26 10.32 5.75 -2.29
N ASN A 27 11.33 5.34 -3.07
CA ASN A 27 11.95 4.02 -2.96
C ASN A 27 10.98 2.84 -3.19
N LEU A 28 9.98 2.98 -4.07
CA LEU A 28 9.07 1.88 -4.40
C LEU A 28 9.49 1.14 -5.67
N SER A 29 9.38 -0.19 -5.64
CA SER A 29 9.52 -1.01 -6.85
C SER A 29 8.24 -0.98 -7.69
N LEU A 30 8.38 -1.33 -8.98
CA LEU A 30 7.21 -1.47 -9.84
C LEU A 30 6.25 -2.56 -9.33
N ALA A 31 6.77 -3.64 -8.75
CA ALA A 31 5.95 -4.69 -8.14
C ALA A 31 5.05 -4.13 -7.03
N VAL A 32 5.59 -3.30 -6.13
CA VAL A 32 4.80 -2.66 -5.06
C VAL A 32 3.78 -1.68 -5.63
N LEU A 33 4.14 -0.92 -6.65
CA LEU A 33 3.21 -0.01 -7.33
C LEU A 33 2.03 -0.75 -7.98
N LEU A 34 2.29 -1.92 -8.57
CA LEU A 34 1.25 -2.80 -9.12
C LEU A 34 0.31 -3.33 -8.03
N LYS A 35 0.85 -3.82 -6.91
CA LYS A 35 0.05 -4.23 -5.76
C LYS A 35 -0.86 -3.10 -5.28
N LEU A 36 -0.33 -1.90 -5.14
CA LEU A 36 -1.10 -0.72 -4.73
C LEU A 36 -2.21 -0.35 -5.73
N ALA A 37 -1.89 -0.35 -7.03
CA ALA A 37 -2.80 0.12 -8.07
C ALA A 37 -3.93 -0.87 -8.38
N TYR A 38 -3.63 -2.17 -8.32
CA TYR A 38 -4.56 -3.22 -8.71
C TYR A 38 -5.15 -4.00 -7.53
N GLY A 39 -4.59 -3.85 -6.33
CA GLY A 39 -5.06 -4.56 -5.14
C GLY A 39 -4.79 -6.06 -5.19
N VAL A 40 -3.69 -6.46 -5.84
CA VAL A 40 -3.26 -7.85 -5.99
C VAL A 40 -2.06 -8.13 -5.10
N GLU A 41 -1.85 -9.38 -4.74
CA GLU A 41 -0.64 -9.81 -4.06
C GLU A 41 0.46 -10.17 -5.06
N GLU A 42 1.70 -10.23 -4.59
CA GLU A 42 2.86 -10.40 -5.49
C GLU A 42 2.88 -11.76 -6.20
N ASP A 43 2.38 -12.80 -5.57
CA ASP A 43 2.24 -14.15 -6.12
C ASP A 43 1.16 -14.24 -7.21
N GLN A 44 0.25 -13.25 -7.25
CA GLN A 44 -0.77 -13.11 -8.29
C GLN A 44 -0.23 -12.39 -9.54
N ILE A 45 0.97 -11.80 -9.49
CA ILE A 45 1.59 -11.10 -10.61
C ILE A 45 2.54 -12.04 -11.35
N VAL A 46 2.12 -12.51 -12.52
CA VAL A 46 2.89 -13.43 -13.35
C VAL A 46 3.61 -12.69 -14.48
N GLY A 47 4.82 -13.13 -14.83
CA GLY A 47 5.56 -12.58 -15.97
C GLY A 47 6.24 -11.23 -15.70
N LEU A 48 6.32 -10.79 -14.46
CA LEU A 48 6.99 -9.55 -14.10
C LEU A 48 8.52 -9.70 -14.25
N PRO A 49 9.19 -8.83 -15.02
CA PRO A 49 10.64 -8.91 -15.20
C PRO A 49 11.39 -8.63 -13.89
N GLY A 50 12.60 -9.18 -13.74
CA GLY A 50 13.38 -9.07 -12.50
C GLY A 50 13.61 -7.64 -12.04
N TRP A 51 13.93 -6.71 -12.96
CA TRP A 51 14.15 -5.31 -12.66
C TRP A 51 12.93 -4.64 -11.99
N ALA A 52 11.73 -5.08 -12.31
CA ALA A 52 10.50 -4.53 -11.73
C ALA A 52 10.37 -4.81 -10.23
N ARG A 53 11.13 -5.76 -9.70
CA ARG A 53 11.24 -6.04 -8.26
C ARG A 53 12.46 -5.38 -7.63
N SER A 54 13.57 -5.31 -8.36
CA SER A 54 14.85 -4.83 -7.82
C SER A 54 15.04 -3.33 -7.95
N GLU A 55 14.59 -2.72 -9.04
CA GLU A 55 14.74 -1.27 -9.24
C GLU A 55 13.73 -0.49 -8.40
N ARG A 56 14.18 0.64 -7.88
CA ARG A 56 13.42 1.52 -7.00
C ARG A 56 13.19 2.85 -7.67
N PHE A 57 12.01 3.41 -7.46
CA PHE A 57 11.57 4.64 -8.11
C PHE A 57 11.01 5.64 -7.10
N ASP A 58 11.35 6.90 -7.35
CA ASP A 58 10.69 8.04 -6.71
C ASP A 58 9.69 8.63 -7.69
N ILE A 59 8.45 8.78 -7.26
CA ILE A 59 7.36 9.27 -8.10
C ILE A 59 6.73 10.48 -7.44
N LYS A 60 6.51 11.53 -8.25
CA LYS A 60 5.67 12.67 -7.91
C LYS A 60 4.66 12.87 -9.04
N ALA A 61 3.40 12.60 -8.76
CA ALA A 61 2.31 12.75 -9.72
C ALA A 61 1.26 13.71 -9.20
N LYS A 62 0.84 14.65 -10.04
CA LYS A 62 -0.26 15.60 -9.76
C LYS A 62 -1.47 15.24 -10.59
N ALA A 63 -2.63 15.17 -9.96
CA ALA A 63 -3.93 15.11 -10.60
C ALA A 63 -4.39 16.53 -10.92
N VAL A 64 -4.87 16.74 -12.13
CA VAL A 64 -5.41 18.04 -12.57
C VAL A 64 -6.93 17.93 -12.61
N GLY A 65 -7.61 18.89 -12.00
CA GLY A 65 -9.09 18.94 -12.04
C GLY A 65 -9.81 17.91 -11.15
N VAL A 66 -9.09 17.22 -10.28
CA VAL A 66 -9.66 16.22 -9.38
C VAL A 66 -9.31 16.55 -7.93
N ASP A 67 -10.33 16.64 -7.09
CA ASP A 67 -10.17 16.75 -5.64
C ASP A 67 -10.03 15.35 -5.04
N LEU A 68 -8.82 14.96 -4.71
CA LEU A 68 -8.53 13.64 -4.14
C LEU A 68 -9.13 13.46 -2.75
N GLY A 69 -9.45 14.54 -2.04
CA GLY A 69 -10.12 14.50 -0.74
C GLY A 69 -11.51 13.86 -0.82
N LYS A 70 -12.18 13.98 -1.96
CA LYS A 70 -13.52 13.42 -2.20
C LYS A 70 -13.51 11.97 -2.69
N LEU A 71 -12.35 11.42 -3.00
CA LEU A 71 -12.21 10.06 -3.50
C LEU A 71 -12.01 9.07 -2.36
N SER A 72 -12.60 7.89 -2.49
CA SER A 72 -12.29 6.75 -1.63
C SER A 72 -10.83 6.29 -1.81
N THR A 73 -10.30 5.56 -0.85
CA THR A 73 -8.95 4.97 -0.92
C THR A 73 -8.76 4.11 -2.16
N VAL A 74 -9.78 3.33 -2.53
CA VAL A 74 -9.77 2.48 -3.74
C VAL A 74 -9.67 3.33 -5.01
N GLN A 75 -10.46 4.38 -5.11
CA GLN A 75 -10.44 5.29 -6.27
C GLN A 75 -9.08 5.99 -6.41
N ARG A 76 -8.49 6.45 -5.30
CA ARG A 76 -7.14 7.03 -5.31
C ARG A 76 -6.08 6.05 -5.80
N LYS A 77 -6.13 4.78 -5.33
CA LYS A 77 -5.22 3.72 -5.81
C LYS A 77 -5.39 3.46 -7.30
N HIS A 78 -6.63 3.44 -7.81
CA HIS A 78 -6.90 3.26 -9.24
C HIS A 78 -6.31 4.38 -10.13
N MET A 79 -6.12 5.59 -9.60
CA MET A 79 -5.48 6.68 -10.35
C MET A 79 -4.00 6.43 -10.66
N ILE A 80 -3.35 5.48 -9.98
CA ILE A 80 -1.98 5.08 -10.29
C ILE A 80 -1.93 4.29 -11.60
N ARG A 81 -2.99 3.57 -11.98
CA ARG A 81 -3.04 2.71 -13.18
C ARG A 81 -2.68 3.43 -14.49
N PRO A 82 -3.28 4.59 -14.82
CA PRO A 82 -2.90 5.35 -16.02
C PRO A 82 -1.43 5.77 -16.00
N LEU A 83 -0.89 6.12 -14.82
CA LEU A 83 0.51 6.46 -14.66
C LEU A 83 1.43 5.28 -15.02
N LEU A 84 1.08 4.07 -14.56
CA LEU A 84 1.84 2.86 -14.85
C LEU A 84 1.76 2.50 -16.34
N ALA A 85 0.59 2.61 -16.96
CA ALA A 85 0.41 2.36 -18.38
C ALA A 85 1.24 3.34 -19.25
N ASP A 86 1.20 4.64 -18.92
CA ASP A 86 1.88 5.68 -19.70
C ASP A 86 3.41 5.64 -19.51
N ARG A 87 3.89 5.53 -18.27
CA ARG A 87 5.30 5.74 -17.95
C ARG A 87 6.13 4.47 -17.97
N PHE A 88 5.55 3.34 -17.62
CA PHE A 88 6.19 2.03 -17.67
C PHE A 88 5.73 1.20 -18.87
N GLN A 89 4.87 1.77 -19.74
CA GLN A 89 4.28 1.08 -20.89
C GLN A 89 3.67 -0.27 -20.49
N LEU A 90 3.07 -0.30 -19.32
CA LEU A 90 2.51 -1.50 -18.73
C LEU A 90 1.36 -2.01 -19.58
N ARG A 91 1.49 -3.27 -20.04
CA ARG A 91 0.41 -4.03 -20.69
C ARG A 91 0.21 -5.30 -19.89
N PHE A 92 -1.03 -5.60 -19.56
CA PHE A 92 -1.39 -6.81 -18.82
C PHE A 92 -2.77 -7.30 -19.25
N HIS A 93 -3.07 -8.53 -18.92
CA HIS A 93 -4.39 -9.12 -19.02
C HIS A 93 -4.67 -9.89 -17.73
N GLU A 94 -5.93 -9.96 -17.35
CA GLU A 94 -6.37 -10.72 -16.20
C GLU A 94 -6.62 -12.17 -16.63
N VAL A 95 -6.10 -13.10 -15.84
CA VAL A 95 -6.29 -14.55 -16.06
C VAL A 95 -6.94 -15.12 -14.81
N GLN A 96 -8.05 -15.82 -14.99
CA GLN A 96 -8.64 -16.60 -13.92
C GLN A 96 -7.88 -17.92 -13.75
N LYS A 97 -7.42 -18.18 -12.54
CA LYS A 97 -6.72 -19.42 -12.18
C LYS A 97 -7.38 -20.05 -10.98
N ASN A 98 -7.77 -21.33 -11.13
CA ASN A 98 -8.22 -22.10 -9.98
C ASN A 98 -7.02 -22.49 -9.13
N VAL A 99 -7.03 -22.05 -7.88
CA VAL A 99 -6.02 -22.43 -6.89
C VAL A 99 -6.70 -23.20 -5.76
N PRO A 100 -6.08 -24.25 -5.23
CA PRO A 100 -6.59 -24.92 -4.04
C PRO A 100 -6.59 -23.94 -2.87
N ALA A 101 -7.70 -23.87 -2.17
CA ALA A 101 -7.87 -23.00 -1.03
C ALA A 101 -8.48 -23.78 0.15
N TYR A 102 -8.17 -23.34 1.35
CA TYR A 102 -8.79 -23.83 2.58
C TYR A 102 -9.95 -22.92 2.96
N VAL A 103 -11.07 -23.52 3.29
CA VAL A 103 -12.24 -22.81 3.82
C VAL A 103 -12.37 -23.12 5.30
N LEU A 104 -12.38 -22.09 6.13
CA LEU A 104 -12.64 -22.23 7.56
C LEU A 104 -14.16 -22.42 7.74
N VAL A 105 -14.55 -23.56 8.26
CA VAL A 105 -15.95 -23.88 8.54
C VAL A 105 -16.14 -24.17 10.04
N VAL A 106 -17.33 -23.84 10.55
CA VAL A 106 -17.68 -24.17 11.92
C VAL A 106 -17.89 -25.68 12.04
N ALA A 107 -17.16 -26.32 12.95
CA ALA A 107 -17.29 -27.75 13.21
C ALA A 107 -18.67 -28.11 13.84
N LYS A 108 -19.04 -29.41 13.79
CA LYS A 108 -20.33 -29.93 14.31
C LYS A 108 -20.66 -29.49 15.74
N ASN A 109 -19.65 -29.26 16.57
CA ASN A 109 -19.83 -28.87 17.98
C ASN A 109 -19.81 -27.35 18.21
N GLY A 110 -19.99 -26.55 17.15
CA GLY A 110 -19.97 -25.11 17.22
C GLY A 110 -18.57 -24.49 17.39
N PRO A 111 -18.44 -23.18 17.35
CA PRO A 111 -17.17 -22.49 17.57
C PRO A 111 -16.78 -22.59 19.05
N LYS A 112 -15.53 -22.94 19.33
CA LYS A 112 -14.93 -22.90 20.67
C LYS A 112 -14.42 -21.51 21.05
N LEU A 113 -14.84 -20.49 20.32
CA LEU A 113 -14.47 -19.09 20.55
C LEU A 113 -15.35 -18.48 21.63
N GLN A 114 -14.76 -17.72 22.51
CA GLN A 114 -15.52 -16.89 23.47
C GLN A 114 -15.70 -15.49 22.88
N PRO A 115 -16.85 -14.84 23.06
CA PRO A 115 -17.03 -13.44 22.67
C PRO A 115 -15.95 -12.56 23.32
N SER A 116 -15.32 -11.68 22.56
CA SER A 116 -14.42 -10.69 23.13
C SER A 116 -15.22 -9.69 23.98
N LYS A 117 -14.64 -9.20 25.08
CA LYS A 117 -15.26 -8.13 25.84
C LYS A 117 -15.41 -6.88 24.95
N PRO A 118 -16.55 -6.17 24.98
CA PRO A 118 -16.81 -5.04 24.09
C PRO A 118 -15.78 -3.91 24.20
N ASP A 119 -15.14 -3.75 25.35
CA ASP A 119 -14.23 -2.66 25.68
C ASP A 119 -12.73 -3.04 25.64
N GLY A 120 -12.41 -4.24 25.20
CA GLY A 120 -11.01 -4.65 25.00
C GLY A 120 -10.48 -4.15 23.67
N PRO A 121 -9.18 -3.73 23.57
CA PRO A 121 -8.56 -3.50 22.27
C PRO A 121 -8.62 -4.81 21.48
N GLY A 122 -9.50 -4.86 20.48
CA GLY A 122 -9.64 -6.01 19.60
C GLY A 122 -8.31 -6.23 18.85
N PRO A 123 -7.85 -7.48 18.70
CA PRO A 123 -6.55 -7.76 18.08
C PRO A 123 -6.46 -7.40 16.58
N LEU A 124 -7.51 -6.90 15.97
CA LEU A 124 -7.51 -6.54 14.55
C LEU A 124 -8.40 -5.33 14.31
N ARG A 125 -7.98 -4.17 14.82
CA ARG A 125 -8.49 -2.90 14.29
C ARG A 125 -7.58 -2.47 13.15
N ASP A 126 -8.13 -2.64 11.97
CA ASP A 126 -7.90 -1.86 10.77
C ASP A 126 -6.47 -1.80 10.22
N HIS A 127 -6.24 -2.52 9.12
CA HIS A 127 -5.14 -2.26 8.20
C HIS A 127 -5.02 -0.76 7.84
N GLU A 128 -6.09 0.03 7.94
CA GLU A 128 -6.05 1.48 7.78
C GLU A 128 -5.31 2.20 8.91
N ASN A 129 -5.43 1.73 10.16
CA ASN A 129 -4.80 2.41 11.30
C ASN A 129 -3.31 2.09 11.44
N THR A 130 -2.85 0.95 10.96
CA THR A 130 -1.42 0.61 10.94
C THR A 130 -0.64 1.52 9.98
N LEU A 131 -1.24 1.88 8.86
CA LEU A 131 -0.66 2.84 7.91
C LEU A 131 -0.64 4.29 8.46
N ARG A 132 -1.60 4.64 9.32
CA ARG A 132 -1.65 5.95 9.96
C ARG A 132 -0.60 6.11 11.06
N MET A 133 -0.31 5.06 11.83
CA MET A 133 0.72 5.09 12.87
C MET A 133 2.15 5.17 12.30
N MET A 134 2.39 4.65 11.10
CA MET A 134 3.70 4.80 10.44
C MET A 134 3.93 6.20 9.84
N GLY A 135 2.88 7.01 9.67
CA GLY A 135 2.96 8.38 9.13
C GLY A 135 3.09 9.49 10.17
N GLU A 136 2.83 9.23 11.44
CA GLU A 136 2.64 10.28 12.44
C GLU A 136 3.77 10.42 13.48
N ASN A 137 4.84 9.63 13.39
CA ASN A 137 5.96 9.71 14.33
C ASN A 137 7.15 10.54 13.78
N GLN A 138 6.90 11.82 13.47
CA GLN A 138 7.93 12.83 13.29
C GLN A 138 7.56 14.07 14.11
N GLY A 139 7.75 13.99 15.44
CA GLY A 139 7.53 15.14 16.32
C GLY A 139 7.86 14.86 17.78
N GLY A 140 8.92 14.09 18.04
CA GLY A 140 9.42 13.83 19.39
C GLY A 140 10.25 14.99 19.92
N LYS A 141 9.66 15.85 20.75
CA LYS A 141 10.43 16.77 21.61
C LYS A 141 11.22 15.96 22.63
N SER A 142 12.54 16.11 22.59
CA SER A 142 13.48 15.65 23.61
C SER A 142 13.16 16.29 24.97
N GLY A 143 12.56 15.52 25.86
CA GLY A 143 12.40 15.85 27.27
C GLY A 143 13.60 15.33 28.06
N LYS A 144 14.43 16.23 28.60
CA LYS A 144 15.47 15.91 29.58
C LYS A 144 14.83 15.42 30.88
N ILE A 145 15.16 14.20 31.29
CA ILE A 145 14.87 13.68 32.62
C ILE A 145 16.03 14.17 33.53
N ARG A 146 15.69 14.96 34.53
CA ARG A 146 16.56 15.23 35.68
C ARG A 146 16.27 14.19 36.73
N THR A 147 17.28 13.51 37.14
CA THR A 147 17.31 12.69 38.38
C THR A 147 17.85 13.59 39.49
N ASP A 148 17.06 13.78 40.52
CA ASP A 148 17.53 14.13 41.87
C ASP A 148 17.62 12.83 42.68
#